data_c81a06d1503c5d2e027f0f6409d9f598
#
_entry.id   c81a06d1503c5d2e027f0f6409d9f598
#
_cell.length_a   1.000
_cell.length_b   1.000
_cell.length_c   1.000
_cell.angle_alpha   90.00
_cell.angle_beta   90.00
_cell.angle_gamma   90.00
#
_symmetry.space_group_name_H-M   'P 1'
#
loop_
_entity.id
_entity.type
_entity.pdbx_description
1 polymer ?
#
loop_
_entity_poly.entity_id
_entity_poly.type
_entity_poly.pdbx_seq_one_letter_code
_entity_poly.pdbx_strand_id
1 'polypeptide(L)'
;MRFLTYPLSFYINLYISEWNNKGGIKGGLLFEHGFSTIIFCKELGERCCINQQVTIGTGRGGAPTIGNRVRIYSGAKIIGDITIGDDVIIGANCVVNKSIPSHSVVVGVPARIVKTRKNENSPWISINLDKVK
;
A
#
# COMPACT_ATOMS: atom_id res chain seq x y z
N MET A 1 17.81 -8.61 -11.80
CA MET A 1 17.54 -8.23 -10.41
C MET A 1 16.85 -9.32 -9.56
N ARG A 2 16.75 -10.52 -10.08
CA ARG A 2 16.15 -11.68 -9.36
C ARG A 2 17.10 -12.36 -8.35
N PHE A 3 18.40 -12.14 -8.44
CA PHE A 3 19.38 -12.90 -7.66
C PHE A 3 19.68 -12.37 -6.25
N LEU A 4 19.37 -11.09 -5.97
CA LEU A 4 19.70 -10.49 -4.68
C LEU A 4 18.58 -10.60 -3.62
N THR A 5 17.35 -10.82 -4.07
CA THR A 5 16.20 -10.87 -3.16
C THR A 5 15.96 -12.23 -2.55
N TYR A 6 16.40 -13.32 -3.19
CA TYR A 6 16.12 -14.68 -2.73
C TYR A 6 16.81 -15.05 -1.41
N PRO A 7 18.12 -14.80 -1.23
CA PRO A 7 18.76 -15.07 0.07
C PRO A 7 18.26 -14.14 1.18
N LEU A 8 18.04 -12.85 0.87
CA LEU A 8 17.55 -11.88 1.84
C LEU A 8 16.09 -12.17 2.25
N SER A 9 15.26 -12.61 1.31
CA SER A 9 13.85 -12.94 1.60
C SER A 9 13.72 -14.11 2.57
N PHE A 10 14.66 -15.06 2.54
CA PHE A 10 14.66 -16.18 3.47
C PHE A 10 14.95 -15.74 4.91
N TYR A 11 15.84 -14.78 5.10
CA TYR A 11 16.21 -14.26 6.43
C TYR A 11 15.20 -13.27 7.01
N ILE A 12 14.53 -12.48 6.18
CA ILE A 12 13.62 -11.41 6.63
C ILE A 12 12.15 -11.70 6.32
N ASN A 13 11.84 -12.86 5.74
CA ASN A 13 10.48 -13.24 5.31
C ASN A 13 9.82 -12.16 4.44
N LEU A 14 10.58 -11.59 3.52
CA LEU A 14 10.09 -10.65 2.52
C LEU A 14 9.80 -11.39 1.22
N TYR A 15 8.55 -11.38 0.79
CA TYR A 15 8.11 -11.95 -0.48
C TYR A 15 7.55 -10.86 -1.40
N ILE A 16 8.12 -10.75 -2.59
CA ILE A 16 7.69 -9.80 -3.59
C ILE A 16 7.45 -10.55 -4.91
N SER A 17 6.26 -10.41 -5.47
CA SER A 17 5.90 -10.93 -6.78
C SER A 17 4.95 -9.97 -7.51
N GLU A 18 4.96 -10.04 -8.82
CA GLU A 18 4.12 -9.23 -9.69
C GLU A 18 2.96 -10.05 -10.26
N TRP A 19 1.82 -9.43 -10.41
CA TRP A 19 0.67 -10.03 -11.06
C TRP A 19 0.81 -9.92 -12.59
N ASN A 20 1.00 -11.06 -13.26
CA ASN A 20 1.03 -11.15 -14.72
C ASN A 20 2.11 -10.30 -15.44
N ASN A 21 3.14 -9.83 -14.76
CA ASN A 21 4.27 -9.05 -15.31
C ASN A 21 3.85 -7.80 -16.12
N LYS A 22 2.70 -7.20 -15.84
CA LYS A 22 2.15 -6.11 -16.67
C LYS A 22 2.34 -4.69 -16.15
N GLY A 23 2.81 -4.47 -14.97
CA GLY A 23 2.99 -3.12 -14.43
C GLY A 23 4.29 -2.99 -13.67
N GLY A 24 4.58 -4.00 -12.91
CA GLY A 24 5.82 -4.14 -12.16
C GLY A 24 5.94 -3.20 -10.98
N ILE A 25 7.08 -3.28 -10.34
CA ILE A 25 7.49 -2.42 -9.24
C ILE A 25 8.36 -1.32 -9.79
N LYS A 26 7.92 -0.08 -9.60
CA LYS A 26 8.63 1.11 -10.07
C LYS A 26 9.77 1.49 -9.13
N GLY A 27 10.53 2.52 -9.52
CA GLY A 27 11.72 2.94 -8.79
C GLY A 27 11.46 3.63 -7.44
N GLY A 28 12.48 3.64 -6.58
CA GLY A 28 12.45 4.35 -5.30
C GLY A 28 11.62 3.69 -4.20
N LEU A 29 11.36 2.38 -4.30
CA LEU A 29 10.73 1.63 -3.23
C LEU A 29 11.65 1.55 -2.00
N LEU A 30 11.13 1.98 -0.86
CA LEU A 30 11.78 1.90 0.44
C LEU A 30 11.07 0.91 1.35
N PHE A 31 11.82 0.02 1.98
CA PHE A 31 11.35 -0.80 3.07
C PHE A 31 11.90 -0.27 4.41
N GLU A 32 11.00 0.10 5.30
CA GLU A 32 11.33 0.31 6.71
C GLU A 32 11.00 -0.97 7.48
N HIS A 33 12.04 -1.72 7.87
CA HIS A 33 11.89 -3.00 8.58
C HIS A 33 11.04 -4.02 7.80
N GLY A 34 11.46 -4.43 6.62
CA GLY A 34 10.66 -5.22 5.65
C GLY A 34 10.32 -6.67 6.04
N PHE A 35 10.53 -7.12 7.28
CA PHE A 35 10.27 -8.51 7.68
C PHE A 35 8.78 -8.85 7.69
N SER A 36 8.47 -10.12 7.40
CA SER A 36 7.10 -10.66 7.32
C SER A 36 6.18 -9.86 6.39
N THR A 37 6.76 -9.32 5.31
CA THR A 37 6.04 -8.51 4.32
C THR A 37 5.84 -9.30 3.04
N ILE A 38 4.61 -9.31 2.55
CA ILE A 38 4.20 -9.96 1.31
C ILE A 38 3.65 -8.91 0.36
N ILE A 39 4.22 -8.83 -0.84
CA ILE A 39 3.77 -7.93 -1.89
C ILE A 39 3.45 -8.74 -3.13
N PHE A 40 2.18 -8.77 -3.48
CA PHE A 40 1.67 -9.36 -4.69
C PHE A 40 0.62 -8.42 -5.32
N CYS A 41 1.03 -7.61 -6.29
CA CYS A 41 0.22 -6.56 -6.88
C CYS A 41 0.37 -6.52 -8.40
N LYS A 42 -0.56 -5.85 -9.08
CA LYS A 42 -0.48 -5.57 -10.51
C LYS A 42 0.62 -4.56 -10.81
N GLU A 43 0.66 -3.51 -10.01
CA GLU A 43 1.63 -2.43 -10.12
C GLU A 43 1.87 -1.82 -8.74
N LEU A 44 3.11 -1.43 -8.47
CA LEU A 44 3.53 -0.62 -7.35
C LEU A 44 4.29 0.59 -7.90
N GLY A 45 3.71 1.76 -7.67
CA GLY A 45 4.20 3.03 -8.19
C GLY A 45 5.54 3.47 -7.60
N GLU A 46 6.00 4.64 -8.04
CA GLU A 46 7.29 5.18 -7.64
C GLU A 46 7.29 5.74 -6.21
N ARG A 47 8.46 5.66 -5.56
CA ARG A 47 8.75 6.28 -4.27
C ARG A 47 7.76 5.87 -3.16
N CYS A 48 7.33 4.63 -3.19
CA CYS A 48 6.52 4.04 -2.13
C CYS A 48 7.39 3.66 -0.93
N CYS A 49 6.78 3.73 0.25
CA CYS A 49 7.42 3.32 1.51
C CYS A 49 6.54 2.27 2.20
N ILE A 50 7.12 1.13 2.53
CA ILE A 50 6.40 -0.02 3.10
C ILE A 50 7.11 -0.48 4.36
N ASN A 51 6.36 -0.52 5.46
CA ASN A 51 6.86 -1.03 6.73
C ASN A 51 6.70 -2.56 6.83
N GLN A 52 7.11 -3.11 7.97
CA GLN A 52 7.03 -4.54 8.26
C GLN A 52 5.59 -5.06 8.37
N GLN A 53 5.42 -6.39 8.20
CA GLN A 53 4.16 -7.13 8.37
C GLN A 53 3.03 -6.67 7.44
N VAL A 54 3.37 -5.95 6.37
CA VAL A 54 2.40 -5.53 5.37
C VAL A 54 2.05 -6.69 4.45
N THR A 55 0.78 -6.82 4.11
CA THR A 55 0.32 -7.74 3.08
C THR A 55 -0.39 -6.96 1.99
N ILE A 56 0.15 -7.02 0.78
CA ILE A 56 -0.54 -6.59 -0.44
C ILE A 56 -0.82 -7.86 -1.22
N GLY A 57 -2.08 -8.17 -1.47
CA GLY A 57 -2.42 -9.48 -2.02
C GLY A 57 -3.71 -9.55 -2.79
N THR A 58 -3.92 -10.71 -3.39
CA THR A 58 -5.11 -10.99 -4.18
C THR A 58 -6.37 -11.14 -3.32
N GLY A 59 -7.49 -10.84 -3.93
CA GLY A 59 -8.82 -11.15 -3.45
C GLY A 59 -9.71 -11.55 -4.62
N ARG A 60 -11.02 -11.41 -4.47
CA ARG A 60 -11.93 -11.61 -5.60
C ARG A 60 -11.60 -10.60 -6.69
N GLY A 61 -11.44 -11.08 -7.93
CA GLY A 61 -11.18 -10.26 -9.11
C GLY A 61 -9.73 -10.00 -9.45
N GLY A 62 -8.79 -10.13 -8.51
CA GLY A 62 -7.38 -9.95 -8.83
C GLY A 62 -6.54 -9.35 -7.71
N ALA A 63 -5.45 -8.70 -8.11
CA ALA A 63 -4.46 -8.06 -7.24
C ALA A 63 -4.59 -6.53 -7.25
N PRO A 64 -4.12 -5.84 -6.21
CA PRO A 64 -4.16 -4.39 -6.15
C PRO A 64 -3.24 -3.70 -7.16
N THR A 65 -3.60 -2.47 -7.51
CA THR A 65 -2.73 -1.48 -8.15
C THR A 65 -2.43 -0.39 -7.13
N ILE A 66 -1.16 -0.09 -6.91
CA ILE A 66 -0.71 0.92 -5.95
C ILE A 66 -0.08 2.08 -6.73
N GLY A 67 -0.54 3.29 -6.48
CA GLY A 67 -0.02 4.51 -7.08
C GLY A 67 1.34 4.94 -6.54
N ASN A 68 1.73 6.16 -6.86
CA ASN A 68 3.03 6.72 -6.49
C ASN A 68 3.02 7.34 -5.09
N ARG A 69 4.16 7.37 -4.42
CA ARG A 69 4.36 8.02 -3.11
C ARG A 69 3.39 7.53 -2.03
N VAL A 70 2.97 6.28 -2.13
CA VAL A 70 2.11 5.64 -1.13
C VAL A 70 2.95 5.20 0.06
N ARG A 71 2.49 5.53 1.27
CA ARG A 71 3.09 5.07 2.52
C ARG A 71 2.18 4.05 3.18
N ILE A 72 2.73 2.87 3.47
CA ILE A 72 1.99 1.76 4.06
C ILE A 72 2.63 1.39 5.38
N TYR A 73 1.95 1.71 6.47
CA TYR A 73 2.44 1.44 7.82
C TYR A 73 2.26 -0.01 8.24
N SER A 74 2.98 -0.38 9.29
CA SER A 74 3.12 -1.75 9.75
C SER A 74 1.79 -2.49 9.94
N GLY A 75 1.78 -3.75 9.55
CA GLY A 75 0.62 -4.63 9.73
C GLY A 75 -0.56 -4.38 8.79
N ALA A 76 -0.52 -3.37 7.93
CA ALA A 76 -1.62 -3.09 7.00
C ALA A 76 -1.87 -4.23 6.00
N LYS A 77 -3.14 -4.45 5.65
CA LYS A 77 -3.58 -5.46 4.68
C LYS A 77 -4.33 -4.78 3.54
N ILE A 78 -3.84 -4.94 2.32
CA ILE A 78 -4.44 -4.36 1.10
C ILE A 78 -4.79 -5.51 0.18
N ILE A 79 -6.07 -5.81 0.04
CA ILE A 79 -6.53 -7.06 -0.54
C ILE A 79 -7.58 -6.83 -1.61
N GLY A 80 -7.40 -7.47 -2.76
CA GLY A 80 -8.37 -7.53 -3.84
C GLY A 80 -8.01 -6.70 -5.06
N ASP A 81 -8.88 -6.74 -6.05
CA ASP A 81 -8.76 -5.93 -7.28
C ASP A 81 -9.21 -4.49 -7.01
N ILE A 82 -8.34 -3.74 -6.36
CA ILE A 82 -8.58 -2.36 -5.93
C ILE A 82 -7.44 -1.46 -6.37
N THR A 83 -7.72 -0.17 -6.48
CA THR A 83 -6.73 0.84 -6.81
C THR A 83 -6.50 1.76 -5.61
N ILE A 84 -5.25 1.89 -5.21
CA ILE A 84 -4.79 2.90 -4.26
C ILE A 84 -4.18 4.04 -5.08
N GLY A 85 -4.73 5.23 -4.97
CA GLY A 85 -4.26 6.40 -5.70
C GLY A 85 -2.89 6.87 -5.23
N ASP A 86 -2.40 7.94 -5.86
CA ASP A 86 -1.13 8.56 -5.50
C ASP A 86 -1.19 9.27 -4.16
N ASP A 87 -0.05 9.36 -3.47
CA ASP A 87 0.07 10.15 -2.24
C ASP A 87 -0.95 9.74 -1.17
N VAL A 88 -1.12 8.44 -1.00
CA VAL A 88 -2.01 7.85 0.02
C VAL A 88 -1.18 7.39 1.21
N ILE A 89 -1.70 7.61 2.40
CA ILE A 89 -1.14 7.09 3.66
C ILE A 89 -2.10 6.04 4.21
N ILE A 90 -1.61 4.82 4.36
CA ILE A 90 -2.36 3.71 4.96
C ILE A 90 -1.82 3.46 6.36
N GLY A 91 -2.65 3.70 7.37
CA GLY A 91 -2.28 3.57 8.77
C GLY A 91 -1.96 2.15 9.20
N ALA A 92 -1.30 2.02 10.35
CA ALA A 92 -0.92 0.72 10.89
C ALA A 92 -2.15 -0.17 11.16
N ASN A 93 -2.00 -1.47 10.88
CA ASN A 93 -3.05 -2.48 11.05
C ASN A 93 -4.37 -2.20 10.31
N CYS A 94 -4.33 -1.33 9.31
CA CYS A 94 -5.49 -0.98 8.49
C CYS A 94 -5.83 -2.13 7.53
N VAL A 95 -7.11 -2.38 7.31
CA VAL A 95 -7.57 -3.37 6.31
C VAL A 95 -8.28 -2.65 5.18
N VAL A 96 -7.63 -2.61 4.02
CA VAL A 96 -8.10 -1.93 2.82
C VAL A 96 -8.61 -2.97 1.83
N ASN A 97 -9.92 -2.97 1.59
CA ASN A 97 -10.62 -3.86 0.67
C ASN A 97 -11.50 -3.10 -0.35
N LYS A 98 -11.30 -1.79 -0.44
CA LYS A 98 -11.95 -0.90 -1.43
C LYS A 98 -10.92 0.08 -1.95
N SER A 99 -11.12 0.56 -3.17
CA SER A 99 -10.25 1.58 -3.77
C SER A 99 -10.21 2.86 -2.93
N ILE A 100 -9.03 3.48 -2.89
CA ILE A 100 -8.77 4.71 -2.13
C ILE A 100 -8.34 5.80 -3.12
N PRO A 101 -8.99 6.96 -3.12
CA PRO A 101 -8.60 8.07 -3.97
C PRO A 101 -7.25 8.66 -3.55
N SER A 102 -6.57 9.30 -4.49
CA SER A 102 -5.31 10.02 -4.25
C SER A 102 -5.46 11.05 -3.12
N HIS A 103 -4.33 11.39 -2.51
CA HIS A 103 -4.25 12.41 -1.47
C HIS A 103 -5.14 12.14 -0.24
N SER A 104 -5.14 10.89 0.22
CA SER A 104 -5.97 10.44 1.33
C SER A 104 -5.15 9.78 2.43
N VAL A 105 -5.60 9.92 3.66
CA VAL A 105 -5.13 9.14 4.81
C VAL A 105 -6.26 8.21 5.25
N VAL A 106 -5.97 6.92 5.34
CA VAL A 106 -6.93 5.90 5.77
C VAL A 106 -6.45 5.16 6.99
N VAL A 107 -7.38 4.82 7.86
CA VAL A 107 -7.14 4.03 9.07
C VAL A 107 -8.31 3.09 9.36
N GLY A 108 -8.08 2.08 10.15
CA GLY A 108 -9.11 1.21 10.73
C GLY A 108 -9.39 -0.08 9.96
N VAL A 109 -10.30 -0.87 10.54
CA VAL A 109 -10.77 -2.18 10.04
C VAL A 109 -12.31 -2.18 10.06
N PRO A 110 -12.94 -2.03 8.91
CA PRO A 110 -12.42 -1.71 7.59
C PRO A 110 -11.88 -0.28 7.48
N ALA A 111 -11.02 -0.05 6.50
CA ALA A 111 -10.40 1.26 6.25
C ALA A 111 -11.43 2.38 6.04
N ARG A 112 -11.15 3.54 6.65
CA ARG A 112 -11.93 4.77 6.49
C ARG A 112 -10.99 5.93 6.20
N ILE A 113 -11.37 6.82 5.29
CA ILE A 113 -10.63 8.04 5.01
C ILE A 113 -10.85 8.99 6.18
N VAL A 114 -9.76 9.42 6.82
CA VAL A 114 -9.79 10.33 7.98
C VAL A 114 -9.20 11.69 7.66
N LYS A 115 -8.37 11.80 6.62
CA LYS A 115 -7.83 13.07 6.13
C LYS A 115 -7.73 13.05 4.61
N THR A 116 -7.84 14.22 4.03
CA THR A 116 -7.57 14.46 2.61
C THR A 116 -6.74 15.73 2.44
N ARG A 117 -6.14 15.90 1.26
CA ARG A 117 -5.51 17.15 0.86
C ARG A 117 -5.72 17.40 -0.64
N LYS A 118 -5.59 18.64 -1.07
CA LYS A 118 -5.83 19.02 -2.47
C LYS A 118 -4.73 18.48 -3.41
N ASN A 119 -3.49 18.50 -2.97
CA ASN A 119 -2.31 18.00 -3.68
C ASN A 119 -1.18 17.76 -2.68
N GLU A 120 -0.05 17.24 -3.14
CA GLU A 120 1.10 16.87 -2.29
C GLU A 120 1.69 18.02 -1.47
N ASN A 121 1.53 19.28 -1.93
CA ASN A 121 2.04 20.47 -1.25
C ASN A 121 1.01 21.13 -0.32
N SER A 122 -0.21 20.63 -0.30
CA SER A 122 -1.29 21.16 0.54
C SER A 122 -1.30 20.49 1.92
N PRO A 123 -1.74 21.21 2.98
CA PRO A 123 -1.89 20.61 4.30
C PRO A 123 -2.97 19.54 4.30
N TRP A 124 -2.82 18.56 5.20
CA TRP A 124 -3.85 17.55 5.45
C TRP A 124 -5.03 18.14 6.21
N ILE A 125 -6.24 17.91 5.69
CA ILE A 125 -7.49 18.36 6.29
C ILE A 125 -8.21 17.14 6.86
N SER A 126 -8.54 17.18 8.15
CA SER A 126 -9.30 16.10 8.81
C SER A 126 -10.75 16.07 8.34
N ILE A 127 -11.26 14.88 8.09
CA ILE A 127 -12.68 14.64 7.79
C ILE A 127 -13.40 14.40 9.11
N ASN A 128 -14.48 15.14 9.34
CA ASN A 128 -15.35 14.89 10.48
C ASN A 128 -16.21 13.67 10.19
N LEU A 129 -15.85 12.53 10.80
CA LEU A 129 -16.54 11.26 10.61
C LEU A 129 -17.96 11.24 11.21
N ASP A 130 -18.27 12.14 12.13
CA ASP A 130 -19.58 12.23 12.76
C ASP A 130 -20.68 12.76 11.82
N LYS A 131 -20.28 13.36 10.69
CA LYS A 131 -21.18 13.88 9.66
C LYS A 131 -21.43 12.91 8.49
N VAL A 132 -20.79 11.75 8.49
CA VAL A 132 -20.95 10.72 7.46
C VAL A 132 -21.81 9.59 8.04
N LYS A 133 -23.10 9.84 8.13
CA LYS A 133 -24.11 8.80 8.40
C LYS A 133 -24.71 8.30 7.10
#